data_0806b83fae3d3cfa56b5ebf3190b6e11
#
_entry.id   0806b83fae3d3cfa56b5ebf3190b6e11
#
_cell.length_a   1.000
_cell.length_b   1.000
_cell.length_c   1.000
_cell.angle_alpha   90.00
_cell.angle_beta   90.00
_cell.angle_gamma   90.00
#
_symmetry.space_group_name_H-M   'P 1'
#
loop_
_entity.id
_entity.type
_entity.pdbx_description
1 polymer ?
#
loop_
_entity_poly.entity_id
_entity_poly.type
_entity_poly.pdbx_seq_one_letter_code
_entity_poly.pdbx_strand_id
1 'polypeptide(L)'
;MNEIARSPEFDNLLSSVQELEAELAGLVYERDELLYHVCPKLQADYMLKIGKLEYAIFEYQCKILKTKRKIEIIRSYKNREQTYDLAEIEKQLDNEYQEYTKKLHEKQKEIENARLKSSNYGRTLTKEEAVELKKLYTQIVKKLHPDINHDSTPEQQGQFNDAVNAYKNADLSELRVIFLLLEKTSSKETESTMEKLQKRKELLFKEKNYLSEEIQKTKKQFPYAIKDLLQDKVKLQEKIDELSNLLTECQEQYTVIESHLEAIEKNGRE
;
A
#
# COMPACT_ATOMS: atom_id res chain seq x y z
N MET A 1 16.79 43.67 34.29
CA MET A 1 16.32 43.38 32.94
C MET A 1 14.81 43.39 33.00
N ASN A 2 14.16 44.33 32.32
CA ASN A 2 12.69 44.39 32.31
C ASN A 2 12.21 43.17 31.47
N GLU A 3 11.50 42.24 32.13
CA GLU A 3 10.64 41.33 31.42
C GLU A 3 9.56 42.16 30.70
N ILE A 4 9.65 42.20 29.38
CA ILE A 4 8.58 42.77 28.54
C ILE A 4 7.40 41.82 28.73
N ALA A 5 6.38 42.25 29.52
CA ALA A 5 5.15 41.52 29.71
C ALA A 5 4.52 41.22 28.33
N ARG A 6 4.50 39.96 27.91
CA ARG A 6 3.83 39.54 26.66
C ARG A 6 2.35 39.89 26.77
N SER A 7 1.74 40.37 25.69
CA SER A 7 0.30 40.65 25.71
C SER A 7 -0.49 39.32 25.78
N PRO A 8 -1.66 39.30 26.44
CA PRO A 8 -2.53 38.12 26.46
C PRO A 8 -2.88 37.60 25.08
N GLU A 9 -2.98 38.49 24.09
CA GLU A 9 -3.23 38.16 22.68
C GLU A 9 -2.06 37.36 22.06
N PHE A 10 -0.82 37.76 22.39
CA PHE A 10 0.38 37.03 21.95
C PHE A 10 0.43 35.62 22.53
N ASP A 11 0.15 35.47 23.81
CA ASP A 11 0.17 34.17 24.50
C ASP A 11 -0.95 33.26 23.94
N ASN A 12 -2.14 33.78 23.69
CA ASN A 12 -3.22 33.03 23.03
C ASN A 12 -2.86 32.59 21.62
N LEU A 13 -2.21 33.43 20.84
CA LEU A 13 -1.77 33.11 19.50
C LEU A 13 -0.66 32.05 19.51
N LEU A 14 0.30 32.17 20.40
CA LEU A 14 1.38 31.19 20.59
C LEU A 14 0.83 29.83 21.00
N SER A 15 -0.13 29.78 21.94
CA SER A 15 -0.82 28.55 22.32
C SER A 15 -1.53 27.90 21.12
N SER A 16 -2.25 28.69 20.34
CA SER A 16 -2.93 28.20 19.13
C SER A 16 -1.96 27.62 18.09
N VAL A 17 -0.77 28.22 17.92
CA VAL A 17 0.27 27.68 17.01
C VAL A 17 0.82 26.36 17.55
N GLN A 18 1.11 26.28 18.86
CA GLN A 18 1.61 25.05 19.48
C GLN A 18 0.59 23.91 19.43
N GLU A 19 -0.70 24.20 19.56
CA GLU A 19 -1.77 23.23 19.42
C GLU A 19 -1.84 22.70 17.97
N LEU A 20 -1.80 23.60 16.97
CA LEU A 20 -1.79 23.22 15.55
C LEU A 20 -0.54 22.39 15.19
N GLU A 21 0.63 22.72 15.73
CA GLU A 21 1.84 21.92 15.53
C GLU A 21 1.70 20.51 16.11
N ALA A 22 1.08 20.38 17.29
CA ALA A 22 0.85 19.07 17.90
C ALA A 22 -0.19 18.25 17.11
N GLU A 23 -1.27 18.89 16.64
CA GLU A 23 -2.27 18.24 15.78
C GLU A 23 -1.65 17.81 14.45
N LEU A 24 -0.87 18.67 13.82
CA LEU A 24 -0.20 18.36 12.55
C LEU A 24 0.78 17.19 12.71
N ALA A 25 1.58 17.18 13.79
CA ALA A 25 2.45 16.04 14.08
C ALA A 25 1.67 14.74 14.28
N GLY A 26 0.49 14.81 14.86
CA GLY A 26 -0.42 13.65 14.98
C GLY A 26 -0.93 13.16 13.62
N LEU A 27 -1.29 14.08 12.73
CA LEU A 27 -1.74 13.74 11.36
C LEU A 27 -0.60 13.17 10.51
N VAL A 28 0.61 13.72 10.60
CA VAL A 28 1.79 13.17 9.93
C VAL A 28 2.04 11.74 10.41
N TYR A 29 2.00 11.51 11.73
CA TYR A 29 2.10 10.16 12.26
C TYR A 29 1.02 9.23 11.71
N GLU A 30 -0.26 9.67 11.68
CA GLU A 30 -1.36 8.86 11.17
C GLU A 30 -1.18 8.52 9.69
N ARG A 31 -0.77 9.49 8.87
CA ARG A 31 -0.46 9.28 7.44
C ARG A 31 0.65 8.24 7.29
N ASP A 32 1.73 8.38 8.03
CA ASP A 32 2.91 7.51 7.94
C ASP A 32 2.61 6.10 8.46
N GLU A 33 1.81 5.97 9.52
CA GLU A 33 1.30 4.68 10.00
C GLU A 33 0.47 3.96 8.94
N LEU A 34 -0.42 4.70 8.26
CA LEU A 34 -1.20 4.15 7.15
C LEU A 34 -0.29 3.71 6.00
N LEU A 35 0.66 4.54 5.61
CA LEU A 35 1.50 4.33 4.44
C LEU A 35 2.52 3.20 4.64
N TYR A 36 3.17 3.14 5.80
CA TYR A 36 4.30 2.25 6.02
C TYR A 36 3.96 0.95 6.75
N HIS A 37 2.87 0.92 7.52
CA HIS A 37 2.52 -0.25 8.33
C HIS A 37 1.14 -0.82 8.01
N VAL A 38 0.08 0.00 8.08
CA VAL A 38 -1.29 -0.50 7.96
C VAL A 38 -1.62 -0.95 6.54
N CYS A 39 -1.44 -0.08 5.55
CA CYS A 39 -1.76 -0.40 4.16
C CYS A 39 -0.91 -1.54 3.58
N PRO A 40 0.42 -1.60 3.77
CA PRO A 40 1.22 -2.73 3.32
C PRO A 40 0.81 -4.06 3.95
N LYS A 41 0.44 -4.05 5.24
CA LYS A 41 -0.05 -5.26 5.92
C LYS A 41 -1.40 -5.71 5.37
N LEU A 42 -2.36 -4.80 5.21
CA LEU A 42 -3.66 -5.11 4.61
C LEU A 42 -3.52 -5.65 3.18
N GLN A 43 -2.64 -5.05 2.38
CA GLN A 43 -2.34 -5.53 1.03
C GLN A 43 -1.76 -6.95 1.04
N ALA A 44 -0.81 -7.23 1.93
CA ALA A 44 -0.23 -8.55 2.08
C ALA A 44 -1.28 -9.58 2.51
N ASP A 45 -2.09 -9.25 3.53
CA ASP A 45 -3.17 -10.12 4.02
C ASP A 45 -4.20 -10.40 2.92
N TYR A 46 -4.59 -9.39 2.13
CA TYR A 46 -5.48 -9.56 0.99
C TYR A 46 -4.88 -10.49 -0.06
N MET A 47 -3.65 -10.24 -0.49
CA MET A 47 -3.00 -11.07 -1.51
C MET A 47 -2.87 -12.52 -1.09
N LEU A 48 -2.62 -12.79 0.20
CA LEU A 48 -2.48 -14.16 0.71
C LEU A 48 -3.81 -14.88 0.89
N LYS A 49 -4.90 -14.19 1.24
CA LYS A 49 -6.20 -14.80 1.55
C LYS A 49 -7.14 -14.82 0.34
N ILE A 50 -7.17 -13.76 -0.43
CA ILE A 50 -8.10 -13.53 -1.55
C ILE A 50 -7.37 -13.53 -2.88
N GLY A 51 -6.29 -12.76 -3.00
CA GLY A 51 -5.56 -12.55 -4.25
C GLY A 51 -5.08 -13.82 -4.94
N LYS A 52 -4.73 -14.87 -4.17
CA LYS A 52 -4.39 -16.19 -4.72
C LYS A 52 -5.55 -16.86 -5.44
N LEU A 53 -6.76 -16.76 -4.89
CA LEU A 53 -7.96 -17.31 -5.53
C LEU A 53 -8.31 -16.53 -6.79
N GLU A 54 -8.28 -15.20 -6.71
CA GLU A 54 -8.50 -14.34 -7.88
C GLU A 54 -7.48 -14.61 -8.99
N TYR A 55 -6.21 -14.82 -8.62
CA TYR A 55 -5.18 -15.21 -9.58
C TYR A 55 -5.51 -16.54 -10.25
N ALA A 56 -5.85 -17.57 -9.47
CA ALA A 56 -6.18 -18.89 -10.02
C ALA A 56 -7.42 -18.83 -10.94
N ILE A 57 -8.45 -18.09 -10.55
CA ILE A 57 -9.64 -17.87 -11.39
C ILE A 57 -9.24 -17.21 -12.71
N PHE A 58 -8.48 -16.14 -12.67
CA PHE A 58 -8.03 -15.42 -13.85
C PHE A 58 -7.15 -16.29 -14.76
N GLU A 59 -6.29 -17.13 -14.19
CA GLU A 59 -5.48 -18.11 -14.92
C GLU A 59 -6.36 -19.11 -15.68
N TYR A 60 -7.38 -19.70 -15.03
CA TYR A 60 -8.31 -20.61 -15.70
C TYR A 60 -9.16 -19.91 -16.76
N GLN A 61 -9.61 -18.70 -16.52
CA GLN A 61 -10.33 -17.91 -17.53
C GLN A 61 -9.46 -17.65 -18.77
N CYS A 62 -8.19 -17.33 -18.59
CA CYS A 62 -7.24 -17.19 -19.71
C CYS A 62 -7.03 -18.51 -20.46
N LYS A 63 -6.88 -19.63 -19.74
CA LYS A 63 -6.78 -20.97 -20.35
C LYS A 63 -8.03 -21.31 -21.18
N ILE A 64 -9.21 -21.09 -20.62
CA ILE A 64 -10.50 -21.30 -21.29
C ILE A 64 -10.59 -20.51 -22.61
N LEU A 65 -10.28 -19.21 -22.56
CA LEU A 65 -10.31 -18.35 -23.74
C LEU A 65 -9.31 -18.78 -24.79
N LYS A 66 -8.06 -19.07 -24.40
CA LYS A 66 -7.02 -19.53 -25.31
C LYS A 66 -7.38 -20.87 -25.96
N THR A 67 -7.92 -21.82 -25.19
CA THR A 67 -8.34 -23.13 -25.70
C THR A 67 -9.54 -23.01 -26.64
N LYS A 68 -10.54 -22.20 -26.32
CA LYS A 68 -11.68 -21.91 -27.24
C LYS A 68 -11.18 -21.32 -28.56
N ARG A 69 -10.25 -20.36 -28.50
CA ARG A 69 -9.67 -19.75 -29.69
C ARG A 69 -8.90 -20.76 -30.53
N LYS A 70 -8.15 -21.67 -29.89
CA LYS A 70 -7.48 -22.78 -30.59
C LYS A 70 -8.46 -23.67 -31.33
N ILE A 71 -9.56 -24.04 -30.71
CA ILE A 71 -10.63 -24.83 -31.33
C ILE A 71 -11.21 -24.12 -32.54
N GLU A 72 -11.46 -22.80 -32.46
CA GLU A 72 -11.97 -21.99 -33.57
C GLU A 72 -11.00 -22.00 -34.76
N ILE A 73 -9.71 -21.81 -34.50
CA ILE A 73 -8.69 -21.81 -35.57
C ILE A 73 -8.64 -23.18 -36.24
N ILE A 74 -8.54 -24.26 -35.48
CA ILE A 74 -8.50 -25.62 -36.03
C ILE A 74 -9.75 -25.93 -36.84
N ARG A 75 -10.94 -25.59 -36.36
CA ARG A 75 -12.21 -25.73 -37.10
C ARG A 75 -12.20 -24.95 -38.42
N SER A 76 -11.63 -23.75 -38.42
CA SER A 76 -11.54 -22.92 -39.64
C SER A 76 -10.70 -23.60 -40.73
N TYR A 77 -9.56 -24.22 -40.34
CA TYR A 77 -8.73 -24.99 -41.28
C TYR A 77 -9.47 -26.23 -41.79
N LYS A 78 -10.10 -27.00 -40.89
CA LYS A 78 -10.88 -28.20 -41.27
C LYS A 78 -12.04 -27.88 -42.24
N ASN A 79 -12.76 -26.81 -41.99
CA ASN A 79 -13.88 -26.38 -42.82
C ASN A 79 -13.43 -25.95 -44.25
N ARG A 80 -12.16 -25.61 -44.40
CA ARG A 80 -11.56 -25.23 -45.69
C ARG A 80 -10.80 -26.41 -46.33
N GLU A 81 -10.84 -27.59 -45.69
CA GLU A 81 -10.07 -28.77 -46.12
C GLU A 81 -8.56 -28.50 -46.23
N GLN A 82 -8.05 -27.65 -45.35
CA GLN A 82 -6.63 -27.25 -45.29
C GLN A 82 -5.92 -27.98 -44.19
N THR A 83 -4.66 -28.34 -44.42
CA THR A 83 -3.75 -28.82 -43.38
C THR A 83 -3.35 -27.67 -42.46
N TYR A 84 -3.10 -27.97 -41.21
CA TYR A 84 -2.66 -26.99 -40.21
C TYR A 84 -1.48 -27.52 -39.41
N ASP A 85 -0.62 -26.60 -38.98
CA ASP A 85 0.48 -26.90 -38.04
C ASP A 85 0.11 -26.40 -36.63
N LEU A 86 0.08 -27.31 -35.68
CA LEU A 86 -0.22 -26.99 -34.29
C LEU A 86 0.81 -26.03 -33.68
N ALA A 87 2.09 -26.09 -34.09
CA ALA A 87 3.13 -25.20 -33.61
C ALA A 87 2.92 -23.75 -34.09
N GLU A 88 2.47 -23.56 -35.33
CA GLU A 88 2.10 -22.23 -35.83
C GLU A 88 0.87 -21.66 -35.10
N ILE A 89 -0.13 -22.49 -34.85
CA ILE A 89 -1.33 -22.08 -34.09
C ILE A 89 -0.95 -21.67 -32.69
N GLU A 90 -0.11 -22.45 -31.99
CA GLU A 90 0.35 -22.08 -30.63
C GLU A 90 1.12 -20.76 -30.64
N LYS A 91 2.01 -20.55 -31.61
CA LYS A 91 2.75 -19.29 -31.74
C LYS A 91 1.82 -18.09 -32.00
N GLN A 92 0.80 -18.27 -32.82
CA GLN A 92 -0.23 -17.24 -33.02
C GLN A 92 -0.97 -16.93 -31.73
N LEU A 93 -1.39 -17.96 -30.98
CA LEU A 93 -2.09 -17.81 -29.70
C LEU A 93 -1.22 -17.15 -28.63
N ASP A 94 0.08 -17.51 -28.56
CA ASP A 94 1.00 -16.85 -27.62
C ASP A 94 1.13 -15.35 -27.89
N ASN A 95 1.13 -14.94 -29.16
CA ASN A 95 1.13 -13.53 -29.53
C ASN A 95 -0.22 -12.85 -29.20
N GLU A 96 -1.35 -13.49 -29.52
CA GLU A 96 -2.70 -12.94 -29.23
C GLU A 96 -2.93 -12.79 -27.70
N TYR A 97 -2.37 -13.68 -26.87
CA TYR A 97 -2.55 -13.72 -25.42
C TYR A 97 -1.36 -13.17 -24.61
N GLN A 98 -0.40 -12.51 -25.27
CA GLN A 98 0.81 -11.96 -24.61
C GLN A 98 0.48 -11.01 -23.44
N GLU A 99 -0.49 -10.12 -23.62
CA GLU A 99 -0.92 -9.18 -22.57
C GLU A 99 -1.52 -9.87 -21.34
N TYR A 100 -2.27 -10.96 -21.55
CA TYR A 100 -2.81 -11.77 -20.45
C TYR A 100 -1.71 -12.47 -19.67
N THR A 101 -0.74 -13.06 -20.38
CA THR A 101 0.43 -13.71 -19.79
C THR A 101 1.25 -12.72 -18.95
N LYS A 102 1.43 -11.51 -19.44
CA LYS A 102 2.10 -10.43 -18.69
C LYS A 102 1.36 -10.08 -17.40
N LYS A 103 0.04 -9.88 -17.48
CA LYS A 103 -0.80 -9.61 -16.29
C LYS A 103 -0.75 -10.75 -15.26
N LEU A 104 -0.77 -12.00 -15.70
CA LEU A 104 -0.62 -13.16 -14.83
C LEU A 104 0.72 -13.12 -14.09
N HIS A 105 1.80 -12.85 -14.81
CA HIS A 105 3.14 -12.76 -14.23
C HIS A 105 3.26 -11.61 -13.21
N GLU A 106 2.68 -10.45 -13.50
CA GLU A 106 2.63 -9.31 -12.58
C GLU A 106 1.87 -9.67 -11.29
N LYS A 107 0.68 -10.27 -11.40
CA LYS A 107 -0.10 -10.72 -10.23
C LYS A 107 0.64 -11.79 -9.42
N GLN A 108 1.30 -12.73 -10.06
CA GLN A 108 2.11 -13.74 -9.38
C GLN A 108 3.25 -13.12 -8.56
N LYS A 109 3.94 -12.12 -9.13
CA LYS A 109 4.97 -11.37 -8.41
C LYS A 109 4.41 -10.61 -7.21
N GLU A 110 3.24 -10.03 -7.32
CA GLU A 110 2.59 -9.33 -6.20
C GLU A 110 2.31 -10.30 -5.05
N ILE A 111 1.79 -11.51 -5.33
CA ILE A 111 1.52 -12.54 -4.33
C ILE A 111 2.83 -13.02 -3.67
N GLU A 112 3.89 -13.25 -4.45
CA GLU A 112 5.18 -13.66 -3.90
C GLU A 112 5.82 -12.57 -3.03
N ASN A 113 5.76 -11.31 -3.47
CA ASN A 113 6.19 -10.17 -2.68
C ASN A 113 5.39 -10.04 -1.36
N ALA A 114 4.08 -10.28 -1.40
CA ALA A 114 3.25 -10.30 -0.20
C ALA A 114 3.67 -11.42 0.77
N ARG A 115 4.01 -12.60 0.24
CA ARG A 115 4.52 -13.73 1.03
C ARG A 115 5.87 -13.40 1.70
N LEU A 116 6.81 -12.85 0.94
CA LEU A 116 8.11 -12.42 1.46
C LEU A 116 7.98 -11.35 2.52
N LYS A 117 7.14 -10.34 2.31
CA LYS A 117 6.87 -9.31 3.31
C LYS A 117 6.23 -9.90 4.57
N SER A 118 5.27 -10.81 4.44
CA SER A 118 4.62 -11.48 5.57
C SER A 118 5.61 -12.33 6.39
N SER A 119 6.60 -12.96 5.74
CA SER A 119 7.65 -13.74 6.44
C SER A 119 8.75 -12.88 7.05
N ASN A 120 8.99 -11.68 6.47
CA ASN A 120 10.02 -10.73 6.92
C ASN A 120 9.49 -9.67 7.89
N TYR A 121 8.26 -9.76 8.37
CA TYR A 121 7.85 -9.00 9.55
C TYR A 121 8.73 -9.48 10.70
N GLY A 122 9.91 -8.82 10.79
CA GLY A 122 10.90 -9.02 11.82
C GLY A 122 10.30 -8.90 13.22
N ARG A 123 11.11 -8.95 14.25
CA ARG A 123 10.70 -8.84 15.66
C ARG A 123 9.42 -8.00 15.81
N THR A 124 8.32 -8.68 16.13
CA THR A 124 7.06 -8.00 16.43
C THR A 124 7.27 -7.17 17.70
N LEU A 125 7.11 -5.87 17.61
CA LEU A 125 7.20 -4.97 18.76
C LEU A 125 6.16 -5.40 19.81
N THR A 126 6.54 -5.32 21.10
CA THR A 126 5.57 -5.43 22.19
C THR A 126 4.62 -4.24 22.15
N LYS A 127 3.51 -4.32 22.91
CA LYS A 127 2.57 -3.19 23.00
C LYS A 127 3.25 -1.93 23.54
N GLU A 128 4.13 -2.11 24.54
CA GLU A 128 4.90 -1.07 25.17
C GLU A 128 5.90 -0.43 24.20
N GLU A 129 6.64 -1.25 23.45
CA GLU A 129 7.57 -0.79 22.40
C GLU A 129 6.84 -0.05 21.27
N ALA A 130 5.65 -0.48 20.87
CA ALA A 130 4.85 0.20 19.85
C ALA A 130 4.35 1.57 20.34
N VAL A 131 3.94 1.68 21.61
CA VAL A 131 3.56 2.96 22.22
C VAL A 131 4.76 3.91 22.30
N GLU A 132 5.93 3.40 22.68
CA GLU A 132 7.15 4.18 22.74
C GLU A 132 7.60 4.66 21.35
N LEU A 133 7.59 3.78 20.36
CA LEU A 133 7.90 4.10 18.96
C LEU A 133 7.03 5.24 18.45
N LYS A 134 5.70 5.13 18.65
CA LYS A 134 4.75 6.20 18.32
C LYS A 134 5.11 7.51 19.00
N LYS A 135 5.36 7.48 20.30
CA LYS A 135 5.67 8.69 21.08
C LYS A 135 6.93 9.37 20.56
N LEU A 136 8.01 8.62 20.39
CA LEU A 136 9.29 9.14 19.93
C LEU A 136 9.16 9.72 18.51
N TYR A 137 8.55 8.96 17.59
CA TYR A 137 8.37 9.43 16.22
C TYR A 137 7.53 10.70 16.14
N THR A 138 6.39 10.77 16.85
CA THR A 138 5.57 11.99 16.89
C THR A 138 6.34 13.21 17.45
N GLN A 139 7.20 12.99 18.44
CA GLN A 139 8.03 14.08 19.00
C GLN A 139 9.12 14.53 18.01
N ILE A 140 9.73 13.60 17.28
CA ILE A 140 10.70 13.90 16.23
C ILE A 140 10.02 14.66 15.08
N VAL A 141 8.86 14.19 14.62
CA VAL A 141 8.04 14.88 13.60
C VAL A 141 7.76 16.32 14.00
N LYS A 142 7.31 16.55 15.22
CA LYS A 142 7.04 17.91 15.74
C LYS A 142 8.26 18.82 15.67
N LYS A 143 9.46 18.27 15.89
CA LYS A 143 10.72 19.05 15.92
C LYS A 143 11.36 19.22 14.55
N LEU A 144 11.22 18.25 13.65
CA LEU A 144 12.02 18.19 12.41
C LEU A 144 11.22 18.20 11.11
N HIS A 145 9.88 17.92 11.14
CA HIS A 145 9.11 17.83 9.90
C HIS A 145 9.13 19.16 9.15
N PRO A 146 9.43 19.17 7.83
CA PRO A 146 9.54 20.41 7.03
C PRO A 146 8.26 21.24 7.04
N ASP A 147 7.09 20.63 7.00
CA ASP A 147 5.80 21.32 7.00
C ASP A 147 5.48 21.96 8.36
N ILE A 148 6.14 21.52 9.43
CA ILE A 148 6.03 22.10 10.76
C ILE A 148 7.16 23.12 10.98
N ASN A 149 8.33 22.86 10.45
CA ASN A 149 9.55 23.67 10.63
C ASN A 149 10.10 24.10 9.26
N HIS A 150 9.47 25.12 8.67
CA HIS A 150 9.83 25.63 7.34
C HIS A 150 11.27 26.14 7.22
N ASP A 151 11.91 26.52 8.33
CA ASP A 151 13.29 27.00 8.40
C ASP A 151 14.29 25.86 8.71
N SER A 152 13.92 24.58 8.46
CA SER A 152 14.77 23.44 8.76
C SER A 152 16.05 23.43 7.91
N THR A 153 17.18 23.21 8.57
CA THR A 153 18.48 23.09 7.90
C THR A 153 18.60 21.76 7.14
N PRO A 154 19.51 21.67 6.14
CA PRO A 154 19.76 20.39 5.45
C PRO A 154 20.13 19.25 6.40
N GLU A 155 20.84 19.54 7.50
CA GLU A 155 21.18 18.56 8.53
C GLU A 155 19.92 18.06 9.27
N GLN A 156 19.01 18.95 9.64
CA GLN A 156 17.74 18.61 10.26
C GLN A 156 16.84 17.78 9.33
N GLN A 157 16.85 18.11 8.03
CA GLN A 157 16.14 17.31 7.02
C GLN A 157 16.74 15.91 6.88
N GLY A 158 18.07 15.78 6.95
CA GLY A 158 18.76 14.50 6.99
C GLY A 158 18.34 13.66 8.20
N GLN A 159 18.39 14.25 9.39
CA GLN A 159 17.95 13.60 10.64
C GLN A 159 16.48 13.18 10.59
N PHE A 160 15.63 13.99 9.96
CA PHE A 160 14.22 13.61 9.75
C PHE A 160 14.07 12.39 8.83
N ASN A 161 14.81 12.35 7.72
CA ASN A 161 14.80 11.20 6.80
C ASN A 161 15.29 9.92 7.50
N ASP A 162 16.30 10.02 8.35
CA ASP A 162 16.78 8.89 9.15
C ASP A 162 15.69 8.41 10.12
N ALA A 163 14.98 9.35 10.77
CA ALA A 163 13.85 9.00 11.64
C ALA A 163 12.70 8.33 10.89
N VAL A 164 12.37 8.78 9.67
CA VAL A 164 11.37 8.14 8.80
C VAL A 164 11.79 6.71 8.44
N ASN A 165 13.07 6.50 8.11
CA ASN A 165 13.61 5.17 7.80
C ASN A 165 13.60 4.25 9.03
N ALA A 166 14.00 4.75 10.20
CA ALA A 166 13.92 4.01 11.46
C ALA A 166 12.48 3.61 11.79
N TYR A 167 11.54 4.55 11.61
CA TYR A 167 10.12 4.30 11.83
C TYR A 167 9.57 3.23 10.87
N LYS A 168 9.86 3.32 9.57
CA LYS A 168 9.47 2.31 8.56
C LYS A 168 9.92 0.90 8.92
N ASN A 169 11.12 0.79 9.50
CA ASN A 169 11.72 -0.49 9.88
C ASN A 169 11.35 -0.91 11.31
N ALA A 170 10.52 -0.13 12.01
CA ALA A 170 10.18 -0.31 13.43
C ALA A 170 11.44 -0.38 14.33
N ASP A 171 12.49 0.38 13.98
CA ASP A 171 13.75 0.45 14.73
C ASP A 171 13.64 1.46 15.87
N LEU A 172 13.19 0.96 17.01
CA LEU A 172 13.05 1.75 18.24
C LEU A 172 14.40 2.25 18.76
N SER A 173 15.48 1.48 18.55
CA SER A 173 16.81 1.84 19.04
C SER A 173 17.36 3.06 18.32
N GLU A 174 17.21 3.10 17.00
CA GLU A 174 17.61 4.23 16.18
C GLU A 174 16.79 5.48 16.48
N LEU A 175 15.45 5.34 16.63
CA LEU A 175 14.60 6.46 17.02
C LEU A 175 14.98 7.06 18.39
N ARG A 176 15.37 6.22 19.35
CA ARG A 176 15.87 6.70 20.67
C ARG A 176 17.14 7.53 20.52
N VAL A 177 18.08 7.08 19.68
CA VAL A 177 19.34 7.81 19.41
C VAL A 177 19.05 9.15 18.76
N ILE A 178 18.24 9.19 17.71
CA ILE A 178 17.87 10.44 17.03
C ILE A 178 17.18 11.40 17.99
N PHE A 179 16.26 10.92 18.80
CA PHE A 179 15.56 11.74 19.78
C PHE A 179 16.51 12.35 20.84
N LEU A 180 17.45 11.55 21.37
CA LEU A 180 18.46 12.03 22.34
C LEU A 180 19.39 13.11 21.74
N LEU A 181 19.75 12.99 20.46
CA LEU A 181 20.54 14.02 19.77
C LEU A 181 19.76 15.33 19.64
N LEU A 182 18.46 15.25 19.35
CA LEU A 182 17.58 16.41 19.22
C LEU A 182 17.34 17.13 20.57
N GLU A 183 17.31 16.40 21.68
CA GLU A 183 17.19 17.04 23.01
C GLU A 183 18.42 17.88 23.36
N LYS A 184 19.61 17.45 22.95
CA LYS A 184 20.87 18.20 23.18
C LYS A 184 20.98 19.50 22.38
N THR A 185 20.32 19.58 21.20
CA THR A 185 20.40 20.74 20.30
C THR A 185 19.26 21.75 20.52
N SER A 186 18.29 21.47 21.37
CA SER A 186 17.08 22.26 21.58
C SER A 186 17.26 23.40 22.58
N SER A 187 18.06 24.43 22.24
CA SER A 187 18.18 25.65 23.03
C SER A 187 18.35 26.89 22.17
N LYS A 188 17.33 27.28 21.40
CA LYS A 188 17.16 28.64 20.90
C LYS A 188 15.67 28.90 20.67
N GLU A 189 14.99 29.43 21.66
CA GLU A 189 13.72 30.14 21.44
C GLU A 189 14.02 31.39 20.60
N THR A 190 13.62 31.36 19.32
CA THR A 190 13.67 32.56 18.48
C THR A 190 12.51 33.46 18.88
N GLU A 191 12.78 34.70 19.26
CA GLU A 191 11.77 35.74 19.49
C GLU A 191 10.89 35.86 18.23
N SER A 192 9.65 35.44 18.32
CA SER A 192 8.66 35.54 17.24
C SER A 192 7.87 36.83 17.37
N THR A 193 7.64 37.55 16.27
CA THR A 193 6.72 38.67 16.24
C THR A 193 5.28 38.15 16.04
N MET A 194 4.29 39.00 16.47
CA MET A 194 2.86 38.69 16.30
C MET A 194 2.50 38.35 14.84
N GLU A 195 3.05 39.09 13.89
CA GLU A 195 2.81 38.87 12.46
C GLU A 195 3.38 37.55 11.96
N LYS A 196 4.57 37.16 12.44
CA LYS A 196 5.18 35.85 12.11
C LYS A 196 4.34 34.70 12.66
N LEU A 197 3.86 34.82 13.90
CA LEU A 197 3.00 33.79 14.50
C LEU A 197 1.66 33.67 13.75
N GLN A 198 1.07 34.78 13.32
CA GLN A 198 -0.17 34.75 12.54
C GLN A 198 0.02 34.05 11.19
N LYS A 199 1.07 34.39 10.43
CA LYS A 199 1.43 33.71 9.17
C LYS A 199 1.71 32.21 9.38
N ARG A 200 2.43 31.87 10.45
CA ARG A 200 2.70 30.48 10.81
C ARG A 200 1.43 29.71 11.09
N LYS A 201 0.50 30.29 11.87
CA LYS A 201 -0.82 29.70 12.14
C LYS A 201 -1.60 29.41 10.86
N GLU A 202 -1.61 30.34 9.91
CA GLU A 202 -2.31 30.16 8.62
C GLU A 202 -1.70 29.05 7.77
N LEU A 203 -0.37 28.95 7.73
CA LEU A 203 0.33 27.86 7.02
C LEU A 203 0.03 26.50 7.65
N LEU A 204 0.20 26.37 8.97
CA LEU A 204 -0.08 25.12 9.69
C LEU A 204 -1.54 24.68 9.53
N PHE A 205 -2.49 25.63 9.51
CA PHE A 205 -3.89 25.31 9.30
C PHE A 205 -4.16 24.79 7.87
N LYS A 206 -3.50 25.31 6.84
CA LYS A 206 -3.59 24.80 5.47
C LYS A 206 -3.02 23.39 5.37
N GLU A 207 -1.83 23.17 5.92
CA GLU A 207 -1.19 21.84 5.92
C GLU A 207 -2.03 20.81 6.69
N LYS A 208 -2.60 21.19 7.83
CA LYS A 208 -3.53 20.32 8.57
C LYS A 208 -4.70 19.85 7.71
N ASN A 209 -5.34 20.78 6.98
CA ASN A 209 -6.49 20.45 6.13
C ASN A 209 -6.05 19.53 4.98
N TYR A 210 -4.93 19.85 4.33
CA TYR A 210 -4.38 19.05 3.25
C TYR A 210 -4.09 17.60 3.71
N LEU A 211 -3.35 17.42 4.81
CA LEU A 211 -3.06 16.10 5.37
C LEU A 211 -4.32 15.34 5.79
N SER A 212 -5.30 16.04 6.37
CA SER A 212 -6.57 15.41 6.74
C SER A 212 -7.31 14.87 5.52
N GLU A 213 -7.34 15.61 4.41
CA GLU A 213 -7.93 15.17 3.16
C GLU A 213 -7.17 13.97 2.54
N GLU A 214 -5.84 14.00 2.54
CA GLU A 214 -5.02 12.88 2.07
C GLU A 214 -5.26 11.60 2.88
N ILE A 215 -5.32 11.70 4.20
CA ILE A 215 -5.62 10.58 5.09
C ILE A 215 -7.01 10.01 4.77
N GLN A 216 -8.02 10.87 4.63
CA GLN A 216 -9.37 10.43 4.28
C GLN A 216 -9.44 9.78 2.89
N LYS A 217 -8.71 10.31 1.92
CA LYS A 217 -8.58 9.71 0.58
C LYS A 217 -7.93 8.34 0.64
N THR A 218 -6.84 8.19 1.39
CA THR A 218 -6.15 6.92 1.61
C THR A 218 -7.08 5.88 2.25
N LYS A 219 -7.88 6.29 3.25
CA LYS A 219 -8.84 5.40 3.92
C LYS A 219 -9.99 4.93 3.02
N LYS A 220 -10.30 5.67 1.96
CA LYS A 220 -11.34 5.29 0.98
C LYS A 220 -10.81 4.41 -0.16
N GLN A 221 -9.51 4.26 -0.29
CA GLN A 221 -8.87 3.52 -1.39
C GLN A 221 -8.34 2.16 -0.92
N PHE A 222 -8.15 1.25 -1.88
CA PHE A 222 -7.40 0.01 -1.65
C PHE A 222 -5.95 0.36 -1.24
N PRO A 223 -5.35 -0.35 -0.26
CA PRO A 223 -5.89 -1.51 0.44
C PRO A 223 -6.71 -1.19 1.71
N TYR A 224 -6.80 0.05 2.16
CA TYR A 224 -7.48 0.37 3.42
C TYR A 224 -9.01 0.14 3.35
N ALA A 225 -9.62 0.42 2.21
CA ALA A 225 -11.07 0.26 2.00
C ALA A 225 -11.59 -1.17 2.26
N ILE A 226 -10.70 -2.19 2.17
CA ILE A 226 -11.05 -3.59 2.43
C ILE A 226 -10.71 -4.05 3.85
N LYS A 227 -10.31 -3.14 4.73
CA LYS A 227 -9.93 -3.46 6.11
C LYS A 227 -11.02 -4.21 6.85
N ASP A 228 -12.28 -3.73 6.75
CA ASP A 228 -13.42 -4.32 7.44
C ASP A 228 -13.71 -5.74 6.93
N LEU A 229 -13.59 -5.97 5.62
CA LEU A 229 -13.70 -7.32 5.03
C LEU A 229 -12.63 -8.26 5.60
N LEU A 230 -11.38 -7.82 5.70
CA LEU A 230 -10.28 -8.66 6.18
C LEU A 230 -10.35 -8.95 7.69
N GLN A 231 -10.96 -8.06 8.47
CA GLN A 231 -11.09 -8.19 9.93
C GLN A 231 -12.34 -8.96 10.35
N ASP A 232 -13.40 -8.93 9.56
CA ASP A 232 -14.64 -9.68 9.78
C ASP A 232 -14.48 -11.12 9.28
N LYS A 233 -14.32 -12.06 10.21
CA LYS A 233 -14.10 -13.47 9.88
C LYS A 233 -15.24 -14.09 9.05
N VAL A 234 -16.47 -13.65 9.27
CA VAL A 234 -17.65 -14.20 8.57
C VAL A 234 -17.65 -13.72 7.13
N LYS A 235 -17.55 -12.40 6.91
CA LYS A 235 -17.50 -11.82 5.56
C LYS A 235 -16.30 -12.30 4.76
N LEU A 236 -15.15 -12.44 5.42
CA LEU A 236 -13.95 -12.96 4.77
C LEU A 236 -14.14 -14.40 4.31
N GLN A 237 -14.74 -15.25 5.17
CA GLN A 237 -15.03 -16.66 4.82
C GLN A 237 -16.05 -16.75 3.69
N GLU A 238 -17.14 -15.98 3.75
CA GLU A 238 -18.13 -15.91 2.67
C GLU A 238 -17.48 -15.53 1.33
N LYS A 239 -16.56 -14.55 1.34
CA LYS A 239 -15.83 -14.15 0.12
C LYS A 239 -14.88 -15.23 -0.39
N ILE A 240 -14.21 -15.94 0.51
CA ILE A 240 -13.35 -17.09 0.15
C ILE A 240 -14.19 -18.22 -0.44
N ASP A 241 -15.33 -18.52 0.14
CA ASP A 241 -16.22 -19.59 -0.34
C ASP A 241 -16.80 -19.24 -1.73
N GLU A 242 -17.25 -17.98 -1.93
CA GLU A 242 -17.68 -17.48 -3.25
C GLU A 242 -16.59 -17.68 -4.31
N LEU A 243 -15.37 -17.25 -4.04
CA LEU A 243 -14.27 -17.35 -4.99
C LEU A 243 -13.83 -18.80 -5.21
N SER A 244 -13.89 -19.64 -4.18
CA SER A 244 -13.57 -21.07 -4.28
C SER A 244 -14.57 -21.81 -5.18
N ASN A 245 -15.85 -21.50 -5.04
CA ASN A 245 -16.90 -22.03 -5.91
C ASN A 245 -16.69 -21.60 -7.36
N LEU A 246 -16.41 -20.30 -7.59
CA LEU A 246 -16.13 -19.79 -8.93
C LEU A 246 -14.88 -20.43 -9.55
N LEU A 247 -13.83 -20.68 -8.74
CA LEU A 247 -12.64 -21.38 -9.20
C LEU A 247 -13.00 -22.80 -9.65
N THR A 248 -13.79 -23.52 -8.87
CA THR A 248 -14.24 -24.87 -9.21
C THR A 248 -15.03 -24.88 -10.51
N GLU A 249 -15.97 -23.94 -10.70
CA GLU A 249 -16.70 -23.78 -11.95
C GLU A 249 -15.77 -23.54 -13.15
N CYS A 250 -14.77 -22.67 -12.99
CA CYS A 250 -13.78 -22.41 -14.05
C CYS A 250 -12.94 -23.67 -14.38
N GLN A 251 -12.58 -24.46 -13.37
CA GLN A 251 -11.82 -25.71 -13.55
C GLN A 251 -12.66 -26.74 -14.30
N GLU A 252 -13.91 -26.92 -13.93
CA GLU A 252 -14.84 -27.84 -14.62
C GLU A 252 -15.07 -27.41 -16.08
N GLN A 253 -15.30 -26.13 -16.32
CA GLN A 253 -15.44 -25.58 -17.67
C GLN A 253 -14.18 -25.83 -18.52
N TYR A 254 -13.00 -25.60 -17.94
CA TYR A 254 -11.73 -25.85 -18.62
C TYR A 254 -11.58 -27.30 -19.02
N THR A 255 -11.86 -28.24 -18.09
CA THR A 255 -11.78 -29.70 -18.33
C THR A 255 -12.68 -30.13 -19.50
N VAL A 256 -13.93 -29.61 -19.56
CA VAL A 256 -14.85 -29.91 -20.68
C VAL A 256 -14.30 -29.41 -22.03
N ILE A 257 -13.79 -28.17 -22.04
CA ILE A 257 -13.26 -27.55 -23.27
C ILE A 257 -11.97 -28.25 -23.72
N GLU A 258 -11.11 -28.62 -22.79
CA GLU A 258 -9.88 -29.36 -23.07
C GLU A 258 -10.16 -30.74 -23.66
N SER A 259 -11.10 -31.50 -23.08
CA SER A 259 -11.56 -32.77 -23.63
C SER A 259 -12.13 -32.64 -25.05
N HIS A 260 -12.85 -31.53 -25.31
CA HIS A 260 -13.36 -31.22 -26.66
C HIS A 260 -12.23 -30.91 -27.65
N LEU A 261 -11.21 -30.15 -27.24
CA LEU A 261 -10.02 -29.89 -28.06
C LEU A 261 -9.30 -31.19 -28.43
N GLU A 262 -9.05 -32.07 -27.43
CA GLU A 262 -8.42 -33.37 -27.66
C GLU A 262 -9.19 -34.24 -28.67
N ALA A 263 -10.53 -34.26 -28.58
CA ALA A 263 -11.36 -34.99 -29.56
C ALA A 263 -11.20 -34.42 -30.98
N ILE A 264 -11.11 -33.08 -31.12
CA ILE A 264 -10.90 -32.42 -32.39
C ILE A 264 -9.51 -32.73 -32.97
N GLU A 265 -8.48 -32.76 -32.12
CA GLU A 265 -7.11 -33.03 -32.57
C GLU A 265 -6.93 -34.52 -33.01
N LYS A 266 -7.56 -35.45 -32.29
CA LYS A 266 -7.52 -36.89 -32.65
C LYS A 266 -8.19 -37.17 -34.00
N ASN A 267 -9.36 -36.56 -34.24
CA ASN A 267 -10.09 -36.73 -35.51
C ASN A 267 -9.46 -35.99 -36.71
N GLY A 268 -8.33 -35.37 -36.53
CA GLY A 268 -7.58 -34.67 -37.61
C GLY A 268 -6.25 -35.30 -37.95
N ARG A 269 -5.92 -36.43 -37.31
CA ARG A 269 -4.71 -37.23 -37.62
C ARG A 269 -5.02 -38.49 -38.44
N GLU A 270 -6.29 -38.72 -38.75
CA GLU A 270 -6.74 -39.71 -39.75
C GLU A 270 -6.91 -39.04 -41.11
#